data_7b6d26ab89fd13ccbe63c5324b9639b6
#
_entry.id   7b6d26ab89fd13ccbe63c5324b9639b6
#
_cell.length_a   1.000
_cell.length_b   1.000
_cell.length_c   1.000
_cell.angle_alpha   90.00
_cell.angle_beta   90.00
_cell.angle_gamma   90.00
#
_symmetry.space_group_name_H-M   'P 1'
#
loop_
_entity.id
_entity.type
_entity.pdbx_description
1 polymer ?
#
loop_
_entity_poly.entity_id
_entity_poly.type
_entity_poly.pdbx_seq_one_letter_code
_entity_poly.pdbx_strand_id
1 'polypeptide(L)'
;GPLQNMIAQLVDAEFLSNIAKAHQGGRRLYIGTTDLDSQQLVVWNMGLIASSGRPDALELFRKIMLASSSIPVAFPPVLFKVEADGRKYDELHVDGAIKATVFYSAGVFNFESAQKNSPRGPGREDIYVIHNGQLGPVHDETRRTLASIAYRSIEAAAKAAVIGDLFFI
;
A
#
# COMPACT_ATOMS: atom_id res chain seq x y z
N GLY A 1 12.36 -12.90 7.12
CA GLY A 1 12.00 -13.81 6.01
C GLY A 1 12.59 -13.34 4.68
N PRO A 2 12.49 -14.16 3.60
CA PRO A 2 13.10 -13.82 2.29
C PRO A 2 12.67 -12.46 1.74
N LEU A 3 11.38 -12.15 1.77
CA LEU A 3 10.84 -10.86 1.32
C LEU A 3 11.40 -9.69 2.13
N GLN A 4 11.48 -9.83 3.44
CA GLN A 4 12.04 -8.80 4.32
C GLN A 4 13.53 -8.54 4.01
N ASN A 5 14.29 -9.61 3.73
CA ASN A 5 15.71 -9.48 3.36
C ASN A 5 15.86 -8.79 2.00
N MET A 6 15.02 -9.12 1.03
CA MET A 6 15.00 -8.47 -0.28
C MET A 6 14.69 -6.98 -0.14
N ILE A 7 13.67 -6.61 0.61
CA ILE A 7 13.33 -5.20 0.89
C ILE A 7 14.51 -4.49 1.55
N ALA A 8 15.16 -5.12 2.53
CA ALA A 8 16.29 -4.53 3.24
C ALA A 8 17.52 -4.29 2.33
N GLN A 9 17.72 -5.12 1.32
CA GLN A 9 18.80 -4.97 0.33
C GLN A 9 18.51 -3.86 -0.68
N LEU A 10 17.24 -3.71 -1.12
CA LEU A 10 16.84 -2.76 -2.15
C LEU A 10 16.57 -1.35 -1.59
N VAL A 11 16.09 -1.28 -0.36
CA VAL A 11 15.68 -0.02 0.29
C VAL A 11 16.71 0.33 1.35
N ASP A 12 17.74 1.02 0.95
CA ASP A 12 18.81 1.53 1.83
C ASP A 12 18.65 3.04 2.10
N ALA A 13 19.63 3.64 2.76
CA ALA A 13 19.63 5.05 3.09
C ALA A 13 19.71 5.94 1.82
N GLU A 14 20.41 5.49 0.78
CA GLU A 14 20.50 6.21 -0.48
C GLU A 14 19.15 6.21 -1.21
N PHE A 15 18.47 5.04 -1.26
CA PHE A 15 17.10 4.94 -1.78
C PHE A 15 16.16 5.89 -1.04
N LEU A 16 16.18 5.90 0.29
CA LEU A 16 15.36 6.79 1.11
C LEU A 16 15.63 8.27 0.79
N SER A 17 16.91 8.65 0.67
CA SER A 17 17.33 10.02 0.29
C SER A 17 16.77 10.41 -1.09
N ASN A 18 16.79 9.48 -2.05
CA ASN A 18 16.27 9.73 -3.39
C ASN A 18 14.76 9.94 -3.39
N ILE A 19 14.01 9.18 -2.58
CA ILE A 19 12.56 9.39 -2.36
C ILE A 19 12.30 10.76 -1.73
N ALA A 20 13.09 11.16 -0.73
CA ALA A 20 12.96 12.47 -0.09
C ALA A 20 13.18 13.62 -1.08
N LYS A 21 14.22 13.55 -1.92
CA LYS A 21 14.50 14.53 -2.98
C LYS A 21 13.34 14.60 -3.99
N ALA A 22 12.83 13.44 -4.42
CA ALA A 22 11.71 13.37 -5.35
C ALA A 22 10.44 14.01 -4.75
N HIS A 23 10.21 13.79 -3.46
CA HIS A 23 9.08 14.39 -2.71
C HIS A 23 9.21 15.92 -2.65
N GLN A 24 10.40 16.45 -2.34
CA GLN A 24 10.69 17.89 -2.36
C GLN A 24 10.49 18.50 -3.76
N GLY A 25 10.80 17.75 -4.81
CA GLY A 25 10.54 18.11 -6.20
C GLY A 25 9.09 17.97 -6.66
N GLY A 26 8.14 17.72 -5.74
CA GLY A 26 6.71 17.68 -6.02
C GLY A 26 6.15 16.28 -6.34
N ARG A 27 6.98 15.23 -6.45
CA ARG A 27 6.49 13.85 -6.61
C ARG A 27 5.85 13.35 -5.33
N ARG A 28 4.87 12.47 -5.47
CA ARG A 28 4.20 11.83 -4.34
C ARG A 28 4.25 10.32 -4.52
N LEU A 29 4.54 9.62 -3.42
CA LEU A 29 4.50 8.16 -3.35
C LEU A 29 3.64 7.79 -2.16
N TYR A 30 2.59 7.03 -2.43
CA TYR A 30 1.70 6.50 -1.42
C TYR A 30 1.67 4.98 -1.48
N ILE A 31 1.61 4.36 -0.32
CA ILE A 31 1.44 2.91 -0.18
C ILE A 31 0.23 2.67 0.72
N GLY A 32 -0.64 1.74 0.29
CA GLY A 32 -1.80 1.31 1.07
C GLY A 32 -1.50 0.03 1.86
N THR A 33 -2.00 -0.02 3.08
CA THR A 33 -2.09 -1.24 3.90
C THR A 33 -3.48 -1.34 4.50
N THR A 34 -3.93 -2.54 4.80
CA THR A 34 -5.19 -2.74 5.53
C THR A 34 -4.89 -3.03 6.99
N ASP A 35 -5.37 -2.18 7.89
CA ASP A 35 -5.41 -2.48 9.31
C ASP A 35 -6.56 -3.46 9.57
N LEU A 36 -6.23 -4.63 10.12
CA LEU A 36 -7.21 -5.71 10.37
C LEU A 36 -8.12 -5.40 11.55
N ASP A 37 -7.63 -4.65 12.55
CA ASP A 37 -8.38 -4.36 13.76
C ASP A 37 -9.50 -3.35 13.49
N SER A 38 -9.18 -2.27 12.78
CA SER A 38 -10.16 -1.25 12.38
C SER A 38 -10.88 -1.58 11.06
N GLN A 39 -10.39 -2.54 10.28
CA GLN A 39 -10.85 -2.87 8.93
C GLN A 39 -10.79 -1.66 7.97
N GLN A 40 -9.81 -0.78 8.15
CA GLN A 40 -9.63 0.42 7.35
C GLN A 40 -8.41 0.32 6.43
N LEU A 41 -8.50 1.00 5.28
CA LEU A 41 -7.35 1.29 4.45
C LEU A 41 -6.53 2.39 5.11
N VAL A 42 -5.26 2.12 5.35
CA VAL A 42 -4.28 3.10 5.81
C VAL A 42 -3.38 3.47 4.66
N VAL A 43 -3.38 4.74 4.27
CA VAL A 43 -2.55 5.24 3.17
C VAL A 43 -1.37 6.03 3.73
N TRP A 44 -0.17 5.52 3.46
CA TRP A 44 1.10 6.05 3.94
C TRP A 44 1.72 6.99 2.92
N ASN A 45 2.01 8.23 3.31
CA ASN A 45 2.79 9.14 2.48
C ASN A 45 4.30 8.84 2.64
N MET A 46 4.83 8.02 1.75
CA MET A 46 6.21 7.54 1.82
C MET A 46 7.24 8.65 1.64
N GLY A 47 6.88 9.68 0.86
CA GLY A 47 7.74 10.86 0.68
C GLY A 47 7.88 11.68 1.95
N LEU A 48 6.80 11.87 2.72
CA LEU A 48 6.86 12.52 4.03
C LEU A 48 7.69 11.71 5.03
N ILE A 49 7.54 10.39 5.05
CA ILE A 49 8.34 9.51 5.91
C ILE A 49 9.82 9.65 5.57
N ALA A 50 10.16 9.57 4.28
CA ALA A 50 11.54 9.69 3.82
C ALA A 50 12.16 11.07 4.14
N SER A 51 11.35 12.13 4.15
CA SER A 51 11.79 13.51 4.43
C SER A 51 11.70 13.91 5.90
N SER A 52 11.23 13.02 6.76
CA SER A 52 10.91 13.36 8.16
C SER A 52 12.13 13.63 9.05
N GLY A 53 13.31 13.17 8.66
CA GLY A 53 14.51 13.22 9.49
C GLY A 53 14.48 12.32 10.73
N ARG A 54 13.45 11.47 10.87
CA ARG A 54 13.31 10.53 11.99
C ARG A 54 14.39 9.46 11.93
N PRO A 55 14.96 9.04 13.06
CA PRO A 55 15.98 7.98 13.09
C PRO A 55 15.43 6.62 12.66
N ASP A 56 14.13 6.38 12.82
CA ASP A 56 13.43 5.14 12.46
C ASP A 56 12.78 5.19 11.04
N ALA A 57 12.96 6.28 10.28
CA ALA A 57 12.30 6.48 8.98
C ALA A 57 12.57 5.34 7.99
N LEU A 58 13.81 4.85 7.91
CA LEU A 58 14.19 3.74 7.02
C LEU A 58 13.52 2.42 7.44
N GLU A 59 13.50 2.14 8.74
CA GLU A 59 12.85 0.93 9.25
C GLU A 59 11.34 0.99 9.02
N LEU A 60 10.70 2.12 9.33
CA LEU A 60 9.28 2.34 9.08
C LEU A 60 8.94 2.20 7.59
N PHE A 61 9.74 2.79 6.71
CA PHE A 61 9.56 2.69 5.25
C PHE A 61 9.56 1.23 4.79
N ARG A 62 10.58 0.46 5.20
CA ARG A 62 10.69 -0.98 4.91
C ARG A 62 9.51 -1.78 5.46
N LYS A 63 9.09 -1.45 6.66
CA LYS A 63 7.99 -2.11 7.36
C LYS A 63 6.65 -1.91 6.65
N ILE A 64 6.39 -0.71 6.15
CA ILE A 64 5.19 -0.41 5.36
C ILE A 64 5.20 -1.19 4.04
N MET A 65 6.33 -1.24 3.33
CA MET A 65 6.46 -2.05 2.11
C MET A 65 6.20 -3.53 2.39
N LEU A 66 6.74 -4.07 3.49
CA LEU A 66 6.51 -5.45 3.90
C LEU A 66 5.02 -5.70 4.19
N ALA A 67 4.37 -4.80 4.92
CA ALA A 67 2.95 -4.90 5.25
C ALA A 67 2.07 -4.87 4.00
N SER A 68 2.35 -3.94 3.07
CA SER A 68 1.62 -3.81 1.80
C SER A 68 1.81 -5.00 0.85
N SER A 69 2.79 -5.85 1.12
CA SER A 69 3.04 -7.09 0.37
C SER A 69 2.64 -8.34 1.16
N SER A 70 2.05 -8.18 2.34
CA SER A 70 1.67 -9.30 3.22
C SER A 70 0.27 -9.79 2.89
N ILE A 71 0.18 -10.61 1.82
CA ILE A 71 -1.08 -11.25 1.42
C ILE A 71 -1.51 -12.23 2.53
N PRO A 72 -2.74 -12.08 3.08
CA PRO A 72 -3.24 -12.99 4.10
C PRO A 72 -3.16 -14.46 3.70
N VAL A 73 -2.94 -15.34 4.68
CA VAL A 73 -2.72 -16.78 4.52
C VAL A 73 -1.36 -17.13 3.90
N ALA A 74 -0.83 -16.31 2.99
CA ALA A 74 0.49 -16.54 2.37
C ALA A 74 1.63 -15.95 3.22
N PHE A 75 1.38 -14.80 3.86
CA PHE A 75 2.37 -14.11 4.70
C PHE A 75 1.75 -13.69 6.03
N PRO A 76 2.56 -13.65 7.12
CA PRO A 76 2.08 -13.14 8.40
C PRO A 76 1.79 -11.63 8.30
N PRO A 77 0.80 -11.13 9.05
CA PRO A 77 0.56 -9.70 9.19
C PRO A 77 1.76 -9.00 9.86
N VAL A 78 1.90 -7.72 9.61
CA VAL A 78 2.96 -6.87 10.17
C VAL A 78 2.39 -6.02 11.31
N LEU A 79 2.97 -6.14 12.49
CA LEU A 79 2.55 -5.42 13.68
C LEU A 79 3.11 -3.99 13.67
N PHE A 80 2.26 -2.98 13.80
CA PHE A 80 2.63 -1.59 14.03
C PHE A 80 2.29 -1.19 15.46
N LYS A 81 3.23 -0.52 16.13
CA LYS A 81 3.00 0.12 17.42
C LYS A 81 2.66 1.58 17.17
N VAL A 82 1.46 1.97 17.51
CA VAL A 82 0.96 3.32 17.31
C VAL A 82 0.58 3.95 18.64
N GLU A 83 0.61 5.26 18.69
CA GLU A 83 0.16 6.02 19.87
C GLU A 83 -0.88 7.04 19.42
N ALA A 84 -2.06 6.98 20.00
CA ALA A 84 -3.14 7.92 19.76
C ALA A 84 -3.76 8.31 21.12
N ASP A 85 -4.01 9.59 21.33
CA ASP A 85 -4.61 10.14 22.56
C ASP A 85 -3.89 9.70 23.85
N GLY A 86 -2.55 9.57 23.79
CA GLY A 86 -1.71 9.15 24.91
C GLY A 86 -1.81 7.66 25.25
N ARG A 87 -2.47 6.86 24.42
CA ARG A 87 -2.58 5.41 24.56
C ARG A 87 -1.78 4.71 23.48
N LYS A 88 -1.19 3.57 23.83
CA LYS A 88 -0.45 2.72 22.91
C LYS A 88 -1.35 1.61 22.41
N TYR A 89 -1.30 1.37 21.11
CA TYR A 89 -2.04 0.32 20.42
C TYR A 89 -1.07 -0.51 19.57
N ASP A 90 -1.42 -1.77 19.39
CA ASP A 90 -0.79 -2.66 18.44
C ASP A 90 -1.78 -2.88 17.29
N GLU A 91 -1.42 -2.48 16.07
CA GLU A 91 -2.23 -2.65 14.87
C GLU A 91 -1.63 -3.72 13.96
N LEU A 92 -2.45 -4.63 13.46
CA LEU A 92 -2.04 -5.69 12.53
C LEU A 92 -2.36 -5.29 11.10
N HIS A 93 -1.32 -5.02 10.31
CA HIS A 93 -1.44 -4.62 8.92
C HIS A 93 -1.14 -5.75 7.95
N VAL A 94 -1.91 -5.80 6.88
CA VAL A 94 -1.75 -6.70 5.73
C VAL A 94 -1.81 -5.90 4.42
N ASP A 95 -1.74 -6.60 3.29
CA ASP A 95 -1.83 -6.02 1.96
C ASP A 95 -3.04 -5.07 1.81
N GLY A 96 -2.80 -3.89 1.26
CA GLY A 96 -3.83 -2.88 1.02
C GLY A 96 -4.93 -3.32 0.07
N ALA A 97 -4.62 -4.24 -0.84
CA ALA A 97 -5.57 -4.79 -1.80
C ALA A 97 -6.74 -5.56 -1.16
N ILE A 98 -6.65 -5.91 0.13
CA ILE A 98 -7.77 -6.47 0.88
C ILE A 98 -8.92 -5.46 1.02
N LYS A 99 -8.61 -4.17 1.12
CA LYS A 99 -9.60 -3.11 1.28
C LYS A 99 -9.83 -2.31 -0.01
N ALA A 100 -8.77 -2.00 -0.74
CA ALA A 100 -8.84 -1.30 -2.03
C ALA A 100 -7.61 -1.64 -2.86
N THR A 101 -7.83 -2.08 -4.09
CA THR A 101 -6.74 -2.38 -5.03
C THR A 101 -6.31 -1.13 -5.77
N VAL A 102 -7.27 -0.25 -6.09
CA VAL A 102 -7.01 1.08 -6.66
C VAL A 102 -7.74 2.09 -5.79
N PHE A 103 -6.99 2.92 -5.08
CA PHE A 103 -7.55 3.90 -4.14
C PHE A 103 -7.50 5.35 -4.67
N TYR A 104 -7.68 5.50 -6.00
CA TYR A 104 -7.71 6.80 -6.66
C TYR A 104 -8.82 7.72 -6.11
N SER A 105 -10.01 7.18 -5.89
CA SER A 105 -11.20 7.92 -5.46
C SER A 105 -11.47 7.90 -3.95
N ALA A 106 -10.60 7.31 -3.15
CA ALA A 106 -10.83 7.15 -1.70
C ALA A 106 -10.72 8.45 -0.86
N GLY A 107 -10.84 9.63 -1.50
CA GLY A 107 -10.70 10.92 -0.82
C GLY A 107 -9.29 11.25 -0.32
N VAL A 108 -8.33 10.36 -0.62
CA VAL A 108 -6.93 10.49 -0.19
C VAL A 108 -6.21 11.57 -1.00
N PHE A 109 -6.67 11.81 -2.24
CA PHE A 109 -6.06 12.76 -3.16
C PHE A 109 -7.00 13.90 -3.48
N ASN A 110 -6.59 15.12 -3.16
CA ASN A 110 -7.26 16.32 -3.66
C ASN A 110 -6.53 16.78 -4.94
N PHE A 111 -6.95 16.22 -6.08
CA PHE A 111 -6.37 16.51 -7.38
C PHE A 111 -6.51 17.98 -7.77
N GLU A 112 -7.66 18.63 -7.45
CA GLU A 112 -7.84 20.06 -7.71
C GLU A 112 -6.79 20.90 -6.99
N SER A 113 -6.48 20.58 -5.74
CA SER A 113 -5.42 21.25 -4.99
C SER A 113 -4.05 20.96 -5.54
N ALA A 114 -3.82 19.73 -6.02
CA ALA A 114 -2.57 19.34 -6.65
C ALA A 114 -2.35 20.08 -7.99
N GLN A 115 -3.41 20.23 -8.80
CA GLN A 115 -3.37 21.01 -10.05
C GLN A 115 -3.10 22.50 -9.80
N LYS A 116 -3.83 23.11 -8.85
CA LYS A 116 -3.67 24.53 -8.50
C LYS A 116 -2.26 24.84 -8.01
N ASN A 117 -1.61 23.90 -7.34
CA ASN A 117 -0.25 24.04 -6.79
C ASN A 117 0.83 23.45 -7.70
N SER A 118 0.48 22.98 -8.91
CA SER A 118 1.46 22.44 -9.85
C SER A 118 2.34 23.55 -10.41
N PRO A 119 3.66 23.41 -10.36
CA PRO A 119 4.57 24.39 -11.00
C PRO A 119 4.40 24.48 -12.52
N ARG A 120 3.72 23.51 -13.12
CA ARG A 120 3.45 23.42 -14.56
C ARG A 120 2.10 24.02 -14.97
N GLY A 121 1.32 24.54 -14.00
CA GLY A 121 -0.04 25.03 -14.24
C GLY A 121 -1.07 23.93 -14.49
N PRO A 122 -2.33 24.30 -14.79
CA PRO A 122 -3.38 23.35 -15.14
C PRO A 122 -3.01 22.65 -16.45
N GLY A 123 -2.82 21.35 -16.40
CA GLY A 123 -2.46 20.49 -17.51
C GLY A 123 -3.41 19.33 -17.69
N ARG A 124 -3.20 18.56 -18.76
CA ARG A 124 -3.89 17.29 -18.97
C ARG A 124 -3.45 16.31 -17.89
N GLU A 125 -4.39 15.63 -17.28
CA GLU A 125 -4.15 14.50 -16.41
C GLU A 125 -4.17 13.21 -17.22
N ASP A 126 -3.12 12.41 -17.08
CA ASP A 126 -3.05 11.06 -17.62
C ASP A 126 -2.93 10.09 -16.45
N ILE A 127 -3.90 9.17 -16.34
CA ILE A 127 -3.94 8.15 -15.30
C ILE A 127 -3.49 6.83 -15.91
N TYR A 128 -2.45 6.23 -15.32
CA TYR A 128 -1.96 4.91 -15.71
C TYR A 128 -2.22 3.92 -14.57
N VAL A 129 -3.06 2.92 -14.82
CA VAL A 129 -3.31 1.84 -13.87
C VAL A 129 -2.50 0.62 -14.28
N ILE A 130 -1.56 0.22 -13.43
CA ILE A 130 -0.75 -0.99 -13.60
C ILE A 130 -1.30 -2.06 -12.67
N HIS A 131 -1.95 -3.08 -13.24
CA HIS A 131 -2.44 -4.23 -12.50
C HIS A 131 -1.54 -5.43 -12.75
N ASN A 132 -0.87 -5.90 -11.68
CA ASN A 132 -0.02 -7.09 -11.75
C ASN A 132 -0.84 -8.34 -11.41
N GLY A 133 -1.64 -8.81 -12.37
CA GLY A 133 -2.50 -9.97 -12.20
C GLY A 133 -3.48 -10.14 -13.36
N GLN A 134 -4.29 -11.20 -13.28
CA GLN A 134 -5.35 -11.45 -14.25
C GLN A 134 -6.68 -10.92 -13.73
N LEU A 135 -7.38 -10.11 -14.50
CA LEU A 135 -8.72 -9.61 -14.18
C LEU A 135 -9.79 -10.69 -14.32
N GLY A 136 -9.58 -11.63 -15.25
CA GLY A 136 -10.51 -12.72 -15.49
C GLY A 136 -10.39 -13.88 -14.49
N PRO A 137 -11.39 -14.77 -14.47
CA PRO A 137 -11.33 -15.98 -13.65
C PRO A 137 -10.19 -16.90 -14.11
N VAL A 138 -9.45 -17.45 -13.14
CA VAL A 138 -8.42 -18.46 -13.38
C VAL A 138 -8.94 -19.79 -12.86
N HIS A 139 -9.04 -20.78 -13.76
CA HIS A 139 -9.39 -22.14 -13.35
C HIS A 139 -8.15 -22.80 -12.75
N ASP A 140 -8.25 -23.17 -11.47
CA ASP A 140 -7.24 -23.92 -10.74
C ASP A 140 -7.94 -24.79 -9.68
N GLU A 141 -7.51 -26.03 -9.54
CA GLU A 141 -8.10 -26.97 -8.57
C GLU A 141 -7.71 -26.56 -7.15
N THR A 142 -8.72 -26.23 -6.35
CA THR A 142 -8.54 -25.90 -4.95
C THR A 142 -8.38 -27.16 -4.10
N ARG A 143 -7.25 -27.31 -3.43
CA ARG A 143 -7.05 -28.41 -2.46
C ARG A 143 -8.06 -28.27 -1.32
N ARG A 144 -8.59 -29.43 -0.83
CA ARG A 144 -9.58 -29.47 0.24
C ARG A 144 -8.96 -29.25 1.63
N THR A 145 -8.13 -28.23 1.77
CA THR A 145 -7.55 -27.78 3.04
C THR A 145 -8.07 -26.39 3.39
N LEU A 146 -8.22 -26.10 4.67
CA LEU A 146 -8.71 -24.79 5.13
C LEU A 146 -7.87 -23.63 4.56
N ALA A 147 -6.55 -23.76 4.57
CA ALA A 147 -5.65 -22.74 4.05
C ALA A 147 -5.85 -22.51 2.54
N SER A 148 -5.98 -23.58 1.75
CA SER A 148 -6.20 -23.44 0.29
C SER A 148 -7.55 -22.84 -0.03
N ILE A 149 -8.60 -23.22 0.70
CA ILE A 149 -9.94 -22.67 0.55
C ILE A 149 -9.93 -21.17 0.92
N ALA A 150 -9.35 -20.82 2.07
CA ALA A 150 -9.24 -19.43 2.51
C ALA A 150 -8.46 -18.57 1.51
N TYR A 151 -7.31 -19.04 1.03
CA TYR A 151 -6.51 -18.34 0.03
C TYR A 151 -7.30 -18.08 -1.25
N ARG A 152 -7.96 -19.11 -1.81
CA ARG A 152 -8.78 -18.97 -3.04
C ARG A 152 -9.98 -18.05 -2.84
N SER A 153 -10.58 -18.05 -1.66
CA SER A 153 -11.70 -17.16 -1.33
C SER A 153 -11.23 -15.70 -1.30
N ILE A 154 -10.08 -15.42 -0.69
CA ILE A 154 -9.48 -14.09 -0.65
C ILE A 154 -9.09 -13.65 -2.07
N GLU A 155 -8.46 -14.51 -2.87
CA GLU A 155 -8.11 -14.22 -4.25
C GLU A 155 -9.34 -13.87 -5.10
N ALA A 156 -10.43 -14.62 -4.98
CA ALA A 156 -11.67 -14.34 -5.67
C ALA A 156 -12.30 -13.00 -5.26
N ALA A 157 -12.30 -12.70 -3.96
CA ALA A 157 -12.79 -11.43 -3.43
C ALA A 157 -11.94 -10.24 -3.89
N ALA A 158 -10.61 -10.39 -3.89
CA ALA A 158 -9.69 -9.36 -4.38
C ALA A 158 -9.90 -9.07 -5.87
N LYS A 159 -10.11 -10.10 -6.71
CA LYS A 159 -10.44 -9.89 -8.14
C LYS A 159 -11.74 -9.13 -8.34
N ALA A 160 -12.77 -9.43 -7.55
CA ALA A 160 -14.03 -8.70 -7.62
C ALA A 160 -13.85 -7.23 -7.20
N ALA A 161 -13.04 -6.96 -6.17
CA ALA A 161 -12.73 -5.61 -5.71
C ALA A 161 -11.98 -4.80 -6.79
N VAL A 162 -10.97 -5.39 -7.46
CA VAL A 162 -10.25 -4.71 -8.57
C VAL A 162 -11.20 -4.25 -9.66
N ILE A 163 -12.11 -5.13 -10.08
CA ILE A 163 -13.10 -4.78 -11.12
C ILE A 163 -13.97 -3.63 -10.63
N GLY A 164 -14.45 -3.67 -9.38
CA GLY A 164 -15.22 -2.61 -8.77
C GLY A 164 -14.45 -1.29 -8.75
N ASP A 165 -13.20 -1.29 -8.26
CA ASP A 165 -12.36 -0.09 -8.18
C ASP A 165 -12.12 0.56 -9.55
N LEU A 166 -11.92 -0.26 -10.61
CA LEU A 166 -11.70 0.22 -11.97
C LEU A 166 -12.94 0.91 -12.58
N PHE A 167 -14.15 0.59 -12.12
CA PHE A 167 -15.38 1.27 -12.56
C PHE A 167 -15.55 2.66 -11.93
N PHE A 168 -14.78 3.00 -10.88
CA PHE A 168 -14.86 4.28 -10.18
C PHE A 168 -13.73 5.26 -10.53
N ILE A 169 -12.88 4.93 -11.49
CA ILE A 169 -11.87 5.83 -12.08
C ILE A 169 -12.46 6.54 -13.29
#